data_20929cea918d53b5e2b41ac4b85a66a6
#
_entry.id   20929cea918d53b5e2b41ac4b85a66a6
#
_cell.length_a   1.000
_cell.length_b   1.000
_cell.length_c   1.000
_cell.angle_alpha   90.00
_cell.angle_beta   90.00
_cell.angle_gamma   90.00
#
_symmetry.space_group_name_H-M   'P 1'
#
loop_
_entity.id
_entity.type
_entity.pdbx_description
1 polymer ?
#
loop_
_entity_poly.entity_id
_entity_poly.type
_entity_poly.pdbx_seq_one_letter_code
_entity_poly.pdbx_strand_id
1 'polypeptide(L)'
;MTSSMSTPSSSSSQEPDTSVRWGLIAGNGQFPFLVLDAARNQGIDMAVIAIREEASPELEKITTRLHWVSLGELSRTLELLHREGVTRAVMAGQVKHNKIFSSIRPDWKLAKLLFSLPLKNTDSLIGAVAGVLESEGIKLVDSTTFLKPLIPEPGVLTKRAPDTRESADIAYGREIARQIAGLDLGQTVVIRDSACVAVEAMEGTDETIERAARIAAGGSLVVVKVSKPRQDMRFDVPVVGLKTVEVMQRCGVSALGMDAGRTLLFDRARVIEAADAAGIAIEAFPLDAIGVAERPATQGKH
;
A
#
# COMPACT_ATOMS: atom_id res chain seq x y z
N MET A 1 -37.02 -22.71 -22.41
CA MET A 1 -35.58 -22.45 -22.58
C MET A 1 -35.15 -21.55 -21.45
N THR A 2 -34.69 -22.15 -20.36
CA THR A 2 -34.30 -21.45 -19.14
C THR A 2 -32.80 -21.20 -19.23
N SER A 3 -32.42 -19.92 -19.33
CA SER A 3 -31.03 -19.48 -19.35
C SER A 3 -30.51 -19.42 -17.87
N SER A 4 -29.58 -20.28 -17.56
CA SER A 4 -28.89 -20.29 -16.27
C SER A 4 -27.89 -19.14 -16.21
N MET A 5 -28.14 -18.16 -15.35
CA MET A 5 -27.17 -17.15 -14.97
C MET A 5 -26.11 -17.80 -14.06
N SER A 6 -24.88 -17.89 -14.54
CA SER A 6 -23.71 -18.25 -13.76
C SER A 6 -23.30 -17.07 -12.88
N THR A 7 -23.37 -17.27 -11.56
CA THR A 7 -22.82 -16.37 -10.53
C THR A 7 -21.30 -16.30 -10.66
N PRO A 8 -20.68 -15.11 -10.52
CA PRO A 8 -19.22 -15.01 -10.48
C PRO A 8 -18.70 -15.64 -9.19
N SER A 9 -17.72 -16.52 -9.35
CA SER A 9 -17.04 -17.22 -8.27
C SER A 9 -16.38 -16.23 -7.30
N SER A 10 -16.79 -16.30 -6.03
CA SER A 10 -16.12 -15.69 -4.90
C SER A 10 -14.65 -16.13 -4.88
N SER A 11 -13.71 -15.16 -4.85
CA SER A 11 -12.30 -15.42 -4.65
C SER A 11 -12.12 -16.09 -3.27
N SER A 12 -11.95 -17.42 -3.29
CA SER A 12 -11.63 -18.19 -2.11
C SER A 12 -10.33 -17.68 -1.50
N SER A 13 -10.39 -17.20 -0.28
CA SER A 13 -9.27 -16.87 0.57
C SER A 13 -8.53 -18.15 0.95
N GLN A 14 -7.66 -18.64 0.07
CA GLN A 14 -6.80 -19.78 0.40
C GLN A 14 -5.81 -19.35 1.47
N GLU A 15 -5.76 -20.10 2.57
CA GLU A 15 -4.70 -19.98 3.56
C GLU A 15 -3.32 -20.21 2.90
N PRO A 16 -2.25 -19.56 3.41
CA PRO A 16 -0.93 -19.77 2.86
C PRO A 16 -0.50 -21.22 2.96
N ASP A 17 -0.03 -21.76 1.85
CA ASP A 17 0.41 -23.15 1.76
C ASP A 17 1.70 -23.35 2.54
N THR A 18 1.65 -24.13 3.62
CA THR A 18 2.78 -24.44 4.50
C THR A 18 3.77 -25.43 3.89
N SER A 19 3.42 -26.13 2.81
CA SER A 19 4.29 -27.09 2.13
C SER A 19 5.33 -26.43 1.22
N VAL A 20 5.13 -25.16 0.84
CA VAL A 20 6.04 -24.41 -0.03
C VAL A 20 7.06 -23.60 0.78
N ARG A 21 8.20 -23.34 0.17
CA ARG A 21 9.22 -22.45 0.74
C ARG A 21 8.89 -21.00 0.41
N TRP A 22 8.74 -20.21 1.46
CA TRP A 22 8.43 -18.80 1.37
C TRP A 22 9.67 -17.92 1.51
N GLY A 23 9.71 -16.85 0.75
CA GLY A 23 10.69 -15.78 0.85
C GLY A 23 10.06 -14.44 1.18
N LEU A 24 10.80 -13.59 1.87
CA LEU A 24 10.48 -12.19 2.10
C LEU A 24 11.59 -11.32 1.52
N ILE A 25 11.27 -10.42 0.61
CA ILE A 25 12.16 -9.35 0.18
C ILE A 25 11.83 -8.12 1.03
N ALA A 26 12.74 -7.75 1.94
CA ALA A 26 12.50 -6.79 2.98
C ALA A 26 13.14 -5.42 2.67
N GLY A 27 12.31 -4.39 2.61
CA GLY A 27 12.68 -2.98 2.55
C GLY A 27 12.58 -2.30 3.92
N ASN A 28 12.36 -0.99 3.91
CA ASN A 28 12.29 -0.14 5.09
C ASN A 28 10.93 -0.23 5.81
N GLY A 29 10.93 0.09 7.10
CA GLY A 29 9.72 0.27 7.92
C GLY A 29 9.28 -0.98 8.67
N GLN A 30 8.07 -0.93 9.22
CA GLN A 30 7.51 -1.99 10.09
C GLN A 30 6.92 -3.16 9.29
N PHE A 31 6.63 -2.97 8.00
CA PHE A 31 5.95 -3.97 7.20
C PHE A 31 6.67 -5.33 7.16
N PRO A 32 8.00 -5.43 6.98
CA PRO A 32 8.71 -6.70 7.02
C PRO A 32 8.50 -7.47 8.32
N PHE A 33 8.51 -6.76 9.45
CA PHE A 33 8.33 -7.34 10.78
C PHE A 33 6.93 -7.93 10.95
N LEU A 34 5.90 -7.21 10.51
CA LEU A 34 4.51 -7.67 10.55
C LEU A 34 4.30 -8.93 9.70
N VAL A 35 4.89 -8.97 8.51
CA VAL A 35 4.82 -10.14 7.63
C VAL A 35 5.48 -11.36 8.28
N LEU A 36 6.68 -11.18 8.85
CA LEU A 36 7.42 -12.28 9.50
C LEU A 36 6.69 -12.81 10.73
N ASP A 37 6.14 -11.92 11.55
CA ASP A 37 5.38 -12.31 12.74
C ASP A 37 4.10 -13.06 12.35
N ALA A 38 3.35 -12.52 11.39
CA ALA A 38 2.12 -13.15 10.90
C ALA A 38 2.38 -14.50 10.21
N ALA A 39 3.46 -14.63 9.43
CA ALA A 39 3.85 -15.90 8.81
C ALA A 39 4.23 -16.94 9.89
N ARG A 40 5.02 -16.54 10.89
CA ARG A 40 5.41 -17.40 12.01
C ARG A 40 4.20 -17.90 12.79
N ASN A 41 3.22 -17.04 13.07
CA ASN A 41 1.96 -17.41 13.74
C ASN A 41 1.14 -18.41 12.92
N GLN A 42 1.40 -18.53 11.61
CA GLN A 42 0.79 -19.52 10.71
C GLN A 42 1.72 -20.73 10.47
N GLY A 43 2.81 -20.88 11.25
CA GLY A 43 3.75 -22.00 11.14
C GLY A 43 4.69 -21.91 9.94
N ILE A 44 4.84 -20.76 9.32
CA ILE A 44 5.67 -20.54 8.14
C ILE A 44 6.98 -19.83 8.54
N ASP A 45 8.11 -20.49 8.27
CA ASP A 45 9.44 -19.91 8.41
C ASP A 45 9.95 -19.42 7.06
N MET A 46 10.16 -18.11 6.95
CA MET A 46 10.55 -17.45 5.70
C MET A 46 12.05 -17.24 5.59
N ALA A 47 12.60 -17.46 4.38
CA ALA A 47 13.92 -16.93 4.04
C ALA A 47 13.81 -15.42 3.74
N VAL A 48 14.65 -14.61 4.39
CA VAL A 48 14.59 -13.16 4.28
C VAL A 48 15.76 -12.63 3.46
N ILE A 49 15.45 -11.90 2.41
CA ILE A 49 16.41 -11.12 1.62
C ILE A 49 16.23 -9.66 2.01
N ALA A 50 17.12 -9.15 2.86
CA ALA A 50 17.06 -7.78 3.37
C ALA A 50 17.88 -6.83 2.50
N ILE A 51 17.27 -5.75 2.04
CA ILE A 51 17.94 -4.70 1.27
C ILE A 51 18.78 -3.84 2.22
N ARG A 52 20.09 -3.93 2.13
CA ARG A 52 21.07 -3.32 3.05
C ARG A 52 20.86 -1.82 3.26
N GLU A 53 20.50 -1.10 2.21
CA GLU A 53 20.31 0.35 2.24
C GLU A 53 18.99 0.79 2.87
N GLU A 54 18.05 -0.16 3.08
CA GLU A 54 16.67 0.15 3.50
C GLU A 54 16.20 -0.63 4.72
N ALA A 55 16.47 -1.93 4.77
CA ALA A 55 15.95 -2.80 5.81
C ALA A 55 16.62 -2.55 7.16
N SER A 56 15.86 -2.74 8.23
CA SER A 56 16.34 -2.57 9.61
C SER A 56 17.26 -3.72 10.03
N PRO A 57 18.41 -3.43 10.67
CA PRO A 57 19.26 -4.46 11.28
C PRO A 57 18.56 -5.31 12.36
N GLU A 58 17.49 -4.81 12.95
CA GLU A 58 16.70 -5.54 13.93
C GLU A 58 16.11 -6.86 13.38
N LEU A 59 16.07 -7.04 12.06
CA LEU A 59 15.68 -8.31 11.42
C LEU A 59 16.60 -9.47 11.85
N GLU A 60 17.87 -9.21 12.18
CA GLU A 60 18.83 -10.21 12.69
C GLU A 60 18.38 -10.85 14.00
N LYS A 61 17.58 -10.13 14.79
CA LYS A 61 17.10 -10.61 16.09
C LYS A 61 15.89 -11.54 15.98
N ILE A 62 15.19 -11.50 14.82
CA ILE A 62 13.91 -12.19 14.66
C ILE A 62 13.93 -13.33 13.64
N THR A 63 14.99 -13.47 12.84
CA THR A 63 15.14 -14.59 11.92
C THR A 63 16.58 -15.00 11.74
N THR A 64 16.83 -16.30 11.63
CA THR A 64 18.15 -16.88 11.38
C THR A 64 18.42 -17.12 9.89
N ARG A 65 17.38 -17.09 9.05
CA ARG A 65 17.48 -17.29 7.59
C ARG A 65 17.49 -15.93 6.88
N LEU A 66 18.42 -15.07 7.29
CA LEU A 66 18.56 -13.71 6.80
C LEU A 66 19.78 -13.56 5.90
N HIS A 67 19.56 -12.95 4.75
CA HIS A 67 20.60 -12.63 3.77
C HIS A 67 20.54 -11.15 3.42
N TRP A 68 21.66 -10.46 3.55
CA TRP A 68 21.81 -9.08 3.17
C TRP A 68 22.27 -8.95 1.72
N VAL A 69 21.55 -8.15 0.94
CA VAL A 69 21.90 -7.80 -0.44
C VAL A 69 21.84 -6.30 -0.62
N SER A 70 22.64 -5.75 -1.53
CA SER A 70 22.50 -4.36 -1.93
C SER A 70 21.41 -4.20 -3.00
N LEU A 71 20.80 -3.03 -3.06
CA LEU A 71 19.66 -2.76 -3.95
C LEU A 71 19.95 -3.05 -5.44
N GLY A 72 21.25 -3.01 -5.84
CA GLY A 72 21.70 -3.32 -7.21
C GLY A 72 21.93 -4.80 -7.52
N GLU A 73 21.86 -5.71 -6.55
CA GLU A 73 22.31 -7.10 -6.66
C GLU A 73 21.16 -8.07 -6.98
N LEU A 74 20.49 -7.90 -8.13
CA LEU A 74 19.38 -8.75 -8.56
C LEU A 74 19.82 -10.20 -8.77
N SER A 75 20.98 -10.44 -9.39
CA SER A 75 21.51 -11.81 -9.60
C SER A 75 21.78 -12.52 -8.28
N ARG A 76 22.31 -11.77 -7.30
CA ARG A 76 22.57 -12.31 -5.95
C ARG A 76 21.28 -12.62 -5.20
N THR A 77 20.27 -11.76 -5.34
CA THR A 77 18.93 -11.97 -4.79
C THR A 77 18.32 -13.28 -5.30
N LEU A 78 18.37 -13.52 -6.61
CA LEU A 78 17.86 -14.75 -7.24
C LEU A 78 18.63 -16.00 -6.76
N GLU A 79 19.97 -15.93 -6.74
CA GLU A 79 20.82 -17.02 -6.25
C GLU A 79 20.46 -17.42 -4.81
N LEU A 80 20.27 -16.43 -3.93
CA LEU A 80 19.92 -16.66 -2.54
C LEU A 80 18.53 -17.29 -2.39
N LEU A 81 17.53 -16.76 -3.12
CA LEU A 81 16.17 -17.34 -3.11
C LEU A 81 16.16 -18.78 -3.62
N HIS A 82 16.89 -19.09 -4.68
CA HIS A 82 17.04 -20.47 -5.19
C HIS A 82 17.75 -21.39 -4.19
N ARG A 83 18.83 -20.91 -3.57
CA ARG A 83 19.57 -21.67 -2.54
C ARG A 83 18.69 -22.01 -1.33
N GLU A 84 17.78 -21.10 -0.96
CA GLU A 84 16.80 -21.32 0.10
C GLU A 84 15.59 -22.17 -0.35
N GLY A 85 15.53 -22.55 -1.63
CA GLY A 85 14.43 -23.31 -2.21
C GLY A 85 13.11 -22.54 -2.29
N VAL A 86 13.17 -21.20 -2.32
CA VAL A 86 11.99 -20.34 -2.35
C VAL A 86 11.27 -20.48 -3.69
N THR A 87 9.96 -20.75 -3.62
CA THR A 87 9.07 -20.82 -4.79
C THR A 87 7.96 -19.76 -4.75
N ARG A 88 7.70 -19.19 -3.55
CA ARG A 88 6.78 -18.06 -3.37
C ARG A 88 7.45 -16.98 -2.53
N ALA A 89 7.31 -15.74 -2.92
CA ALA A 89 7.87 -14.62 -2.19
C ALA A 89 6.83 -13.51 -2.01
N VAL A 90 7.00 -12.74 -0.94
CA VAL A 90 6.34 -11.46 -0.71
C VAL A 90 7.37 -10.34 -0.68
N MET A 91 7.00 -9.15 -1.10
CA MET A 91 7.78 -7.94 -0.86
C MET A 91 7.11 -7.15 0.26
N ALA A 92 7.88 -6.64 1.22
CA ALA A 92 7.35 -5.78 2.26
C ALA A 92 8.34 -4.67 2.63
N GLY A 93 7.79 -3.49 2.88
CA GLY A 93 8.58 -2.30 3.20
C GLY A 93 8.87 -1.42 1.99
N GLN A 94 9.31 -0.20 2.27
CA GLN A 94 9.56 0.81 1.25
C GLN A 94 11.00 0.77 0.76
N VAL A 95 11.20 1.11 -0.52
CA VAL A 95 12.49 1.47 -1.08
C VAL A 95 12.39 2.91 -1.56
N LYS A 96 13.25 3.79 -1.04
CA LYS A 96 13.18 5.23 -1.36
C LYS A 96 13.55 5.48 -2.81
N HIS A 97 12.67 6.19 -3.53
CA HIS A 97 12.83 6.50 -4.96
C HIS A 97 14.19 7.12 -5.30
N ASN A 98 14.67 8.08 -4.50
CA ASN A 98 15.95 8.73 -4.70
C ASN A 98 17.14 7.75 -4.59
N LYS A 99 17.06 6.71 -3.78
CA LYS A 99 18.13 5.70 -3.68
C LYS A 99 18.16 4.77 -4.90
N ILE A 100 16.99 4.47 -5.47
CA ILE A 100 16.89 3.57 -6.64
C ILE A 100 17.65 4.12 -7.86
N PHE A 101 17.59 5.42 -8.08
CA PHE A 101 18.14 6.02 -9.33
C PHE A 101 19.46 6.77 -9.15
N SER A 102 19.88 7.11 -7.92
CA SER A 102 21.08 7.91 -7.68
C SER A 102 22.28 7.15 -7.11
N SER A 103 22.06 6.00 -6.47
CA SER A 103 23.10 5.34 -5.65
C SER A 103 23.33 3.87 -6.00
N ILE A 104 22.61 3.31 -6.98
CA ILE A 104 22.68 1.89 -7.31
C ILE A 104 23.89 1.62 -8.21
N ARG A 105 24.65 0.57 -7.86
CA ARG A 105 25.57 -0.10 -8.80
C ARG A 105 24.88 -1.39 -9.28
N PRO A 106 24.12 -1.32 -10.39
CA PRO A 106 23.36 -2.47 -10.86
C PRO A 106 24.30 -3.56 -11.35
N ASP A 107 24.00 -4.81 -11.00
CA ASP A 107 24.60 -5.95 -11.66
C ASP A 107 24.08 -6.09 -13.11
N TRP A 108 24.64 -7.05 -13.84
CA TRP A 108 24.29 -7.23 -15.26
C TRP A 108 22.79 -7.48 -15.49
N LYS A 109 22.15 -8.29 -14.66
CA LYS A 109 20.71 -8.58 -14.80
C LYS A 109 19.87 -7.33 -14.58
N LEU A 110 20.14 -6.58 -13.51
CA LEU A 110 19.43 -5.34 -13.21
C LEU A 110 19.74 -4.24 -14.24
N ALA A 111 20.98 -4.11 -14.70
CA ALA A 111 21.33 -3.15 -15.73
C ALA A 111 20.56 -3.41 -17.03
N LYS A 112 20.53 -4.66 -17.50
CA LYS A 112 19.74 -5.06 -18.66
C LYS A 112 18.26 -4.74 -18.49
N LEU A 113 17.70 -4.97 -17.29
CA LEU A 113 16.32 -4.67 -16.97
C LEU A 113 16.05 -3.15 -17.04
N LEU A 114 16.90 -2.33 -16.43
CA LEU A 114 16.78 -0.87 -16.43
C LEU A 114 16.85 -0.27 -17.86
N PHE A 115 17.66 -0.86 -18.75
CA PHE A 115 17.71 -0.44 -20.14
C PHE A 115 16.45 -0.80 -20.94
N SER A 116 15.74 -1.84 -20.56
CA SER A 116 14.51 -2.29 -21.24
C SER A 116 13.25 -1.55 -20.80
N LEU A 117 13.30 -0.78 -19.70
CA LEU A 117 12.12 -0.10 -19.16
C LEU A 117 11.74 1.13 -20.00
N PRO A 118 10.47 1.23 -20.45
CA PRO A 118 9.99 2.41 -21.18
C PRO A 118 9.82 3.62 -20.26
N LEU A 119 9.49 3.39 -18.98
CA LEU A 119 9.34 4.41 -17.94
C LEU A 119 10.28 4.09 -16.79
N LYS A 120 11.06 5.10 -16.36
CA LYS A 120 12.00 4.97 -15.23
C LYS A 120 11.36 5.45 -13.93
N ASN A 121 10.22 4.84 -13.56
CA ASN A 121 9.61 5.04 -12.25
C ASN A 121 9.76 3.79 -11.39
N THR A 122 9.53 3.93 -10.09
CA THR A 122 9.71 2.86 -9.10
C THR A 122 8.80 1.68 -9.37
N ASP A 123 7.53 1.92 -9.69
CA ASP A 123 6.54 0.87 -9.90
C ASP A 123 6.86 0.02 -11.13
N SER A 124 7.29 0.66 -12.25
CA SER A 124 7.74 -0.05 -13.44
C SER A 124 8.97 -0.92 -13.18
N LEU A 125 9.93 -0.42 -12.39
CA LEU A 125 11.12 -1.18 -12.02
C LEU A 125 10.76 -2.38 -11.15
N ILE A 126 9.98 -2.18 -10.10
CA ILE A 126 9.58 -3.27 -9.18
C ILE A 126 8.72 -4.30 -9.93
N GLY A 127 7.80 -3.85 -10.79
CA GLY A 127 7.03 -4.74 -11.67
C GLY A 127 7.90 -5.58 -12.60
N ALA A 128 8.96 -4.98 -13.16
CA ALA A 128 9.91 -5.71 -14.01
C ALA A 128 10.77 -6.70 -13.19
N VAL A 129 11.19 -6.35 -11.98
CA VAL A 129 11.85 -7.28 -11.04
C VAL A 129 10.91 -8.45 -10.69
N ALA A 130 9.62 -8.19 -10.47
CA ALA A 130 8.62 -9.23 -10.26
C ALA A 130 8.53 -10.20 -11.45
N GLY A 131 8.55 -9.66 -12.68
CA GLY A 131 8.59 -10.48 -13.91
C GLY A 131 9.84 -11.36 -14.00
N VAL A 132 11.01 -10.85 -13.58
CA VAL A 132 12.25 -11.64 -13.52
C VAL A 132 12.13 -12.75 -12.48
N LEU A 133 11.62 -12.48 -11.28
CA LEU A 133 11.37 -13.50 -10.26
C LEU A 133 10.47 -14.62 -10.80
N GLU A 134 9.37 -14.27 -11.45
CA GLU A 134 8.44 -15.24 -12.05
C GLU A 134 9.10 -16.08 -13.15
N SER A 135 9.94 -15.50 -14.01
CA SER A 135 10.67 -16.21 -15.04
C SER A 135 11.71 -17.20 -14.49
N GLU A 136 12.18 -16.97 -13.26
CA GLU A 136 13.08 -17.84 -12.51
C GLU A 136 12.32 -18.83 -11.60
N GLY A 137 10.99 -18.95 -11.74
CA GLY A 137 10.16 -19.90 -10.98
C GLY A 137 9.77 -19.44 -9.57
N ILE A 138 10.01 -18.19 -9.21
CA ILE A 138 9.66 -17.62 -7.91
C ILE A 138 8.43 -16.73 -8.09
N LYS A 139 7.26 -17.23 -7.65
CA LYS A 139 5.99 -16.48 -7.74
C LYS A 139 5.95 -15.38 -6.69
N LEU A 140 5.95 -14.13 -7.13
CA LEU A 140 5.66 -13.02 -6.25
C LEU A 140 4.15 -12.94 -6.00
N VAL A 141 3.75 -12.98 -4.71
CA VAL A 141 2.34 -12.95 -4.31
C VAL A 141 2.01 -11.63 -3.63
N ASP A 142 0.71 -11.38 -3.41
CA ASP A 142 0.20 -10.23 -2.70
C ASP A 142 0.89 -10.07 -1.34
N SER A 143 1.44 -8.89 -1.08
CA SER A 143 2.17 -8.56 0.15
C SER A 143 1.29 -8.65 1.40
N THR A 144 -0.03 -8.62 1.24
CA THR A 144 -1.00 -8.74 2.33
C THR A 144 -1.42 -10.17 2.63
N THR A 145 -0.86 -11.16 1.94
CA THR A 145 -1.23 -12.59 2.04
C THR A 145 -1.31 -13.06 3.50
N PHE A 146 -0.37 -12.64 4.35
CA PHE A 146 -0.30 -13.00 5.76
C PHE A 146 -1.03 -12.00 6.68
N LEU A 147 -1.47 -10.85 6.16
CA LEU A 147 -1.94 -9.70 6.94
C LEU A 147 -3.44 -9.39 6.73
N LYS A 148 -4.22 -10.36 6.27
CA LYS A 148 -5.66 -10.18 6.05
C LYS A 148 -6.41 -9.56 7.24
N PRO A 149 -6.12 -9.93 8.52
CA PRO A 149 -6.79 -9.31 9.67
C PRO A 149 -6.53 -7.80 9.83
N LEU A 150 -5.47 -7.29 9.20
CA LEU A 150 -5.13 -5.86 9.22
C LEU A 150 -5.79 -5.06 8.10
N ILE A 151 -6.49 -5.72 7.19
CA ILE A 151 -7.25 -5.09 6.11
C ILE A 151 -8.68 -4.90 6.58
N PRO A 152 -9.20 -3.67 6.67
CA PRO A 152 -10.55 -3.42 7.12
C PRO A 152 -11.59 -3.85 6.08
N GLU A 153 -12.68 -4.44 6.58
CA GLU A 153 -13.92 -4.59 5.84
C GLU A 153 -14.65 -3.24 5.75
N PRO A 154 -15.60 -3.06 4.81
CA PRO A 154 -16.41 -1.85 4.72
C PRO A 154 -17.15 -1.55 6.02
N GLY A 155 -17.16 -0.28 6.42
CA GLY A 155 -17.89 0.22 7.59
C GLY A 155 -17.08 1.19 8.44
N VAL A 156 -17.71 1.65 9.51
CA VAL A 156 -17.09 2.52 10.51
C VAL A 156 -16.21 1.69 11.43
N LEU A 157 -14.96 2.12 11.60
CA LEU A 157 -13.95 1.38 12.37
C LEU A 157 -13.78 1.93 13.80
N THR A 158 -14.11 3.20 14.00
CA THR A 158 -14.02 3.93 15.27
C THR A 158 -15.37 3.98 15.98
N LYS A 159 -15.38 4.35 17.28
CA LYS A 159 -16.61 4.49 18.07
C LYS A 159 -17.56 5.53 17.49
N ARG A 160 -16.99 6.61 16.94
CA ARG A 160 -17.74 7.67 16.27
C ARG A 160 -17.77 7.43 14.76
N ALA A 161 -18.92 7.56 14.14
CA ALA A 161 -19.06 7.67 12.70
C ALA A 161 -18.76 9.10 12.23
N PRO A 162 -18.39 9.31 10.95
CA PRO A 162 -18.37 10.64 10.35
C PRO A 162 -19.74 11.31 10.49
N ASP A 163 -19.75 12.62 10.78
CA ASP A 163 -20.96 13.43 10.73
C ASP A 163 -21.41 13.72 9.29
N THR A 164 -22.52 14.45 9.12
CA THR A 164 -23.08 14.77 7.80
C THR A 164 -22.10 15.59 6.94
N ARG A 165 -21.39 16.55 7.54
CA ARG A 165 -20.38 17.37 6.85
C ARG A 165 -19.17 16.53 6.45
N GLU A 166 -18.65 15.75 7.41
CA GLU A 166 -17.50 14.86 7.18
C GLU A 166 -17.81 13.81 6.10
N SER A 167 -19.02 13.26 6.10
CA SER A 167 -19.46 12.30 5.08
C SER A 167 -19.54 12.94 3.68
N ALA A 168 -20.01 14.19 3.59
CA ALA A 168 -20.03 14.94 2.34
C ALA A 168 -18.59 15.24 1.84
N ASP A 169 -17.69 15.65 2.75
CA ASP A 169 -16.29 15.89 2.44
C ASP A 169 -15.56 14.58 2.03
N ILE A 170 -15.86 13.46 2.67
CA ILE A 170 -15.34 12.15 2.27
C ILE A 170 -15.82 11.78 0.86
N ALA A 171 -17.11 11.92 0.58
CA ALA A 171 -17.66 11.58 -0.73
C ALA A 171 -17.01 12.42 -1.84
N TYR A 172 -16.90 13.73 -1.66
CA TYR A 172 -16.21 14.64 -2.56
C TYR A 172 -14.72 14.30 -2.71
N GLY A 173 -14.05 14.04 -1.59
CA GLY A 173 -12.63 13.68 -1.57
C GLY A 173 -12.34 12.37 -2.29
N ARG A 174 -13.24 11.37 -2.18
CA ARG A 174 -13.09 10.07 -2.88
C ARG A 174 -13.13 10.25 -4.40
N GLU A 175 -13.98 11.13 -4.90
CA GLU A 175 -14.03 11.43 -6.34
C GLU A 175 -12.70 12.03 -6.82
N ILE A 176 -12.19 13.05 -6.14
CA ILE A 176 -10.91 13.71 -6.48
C ILE A 176 -9.74 12.71 -6.34
N ALA A 177 -9.66 12.01 -5.19
CA ALA A 177 -8.56 11.09 -4.93
C ALA A 177 -8.46 9.99 -5.99
N ARG A 178 -9.59 9.46 -6.48
CA ARG A 178 -9.60 8.48 -7.57
C ARG A 178 -9.07 9.02 -8.89
N GLN A 179 -9.41 10.27 -9.24
CA GLN A 179 -8.89 10.90 -10.46
C GLN A 179 -7.37 11.05 -10.39
N ILE A 180 -6.85 11.52 -9.25
CA ILE A 180 -5.42 11.72 -9.02
C ILE A 180 -4.66 10.38 -8.97
N ALA A 181 -5.24 9.39 -8.30
CA ALA A 181 -4.70 8.03 -8.28
C ALA A 181 -4.69 7.40 -9.67
N GLY A 182 -5.70 7.71 -10.51
CA GLY A 182 -5.74 7.30 -11.91
C GLY A 182 -4.64 7.91 -12.79
N LEU A 183 -4.13 9.09 -12.40
CA LEU A 183 -2.99 9.76 -13.05
C LEU A 183 -1.63 9.34 -12.46
N ASP A 184 -1.62 8.45 -11.47
CA ASP A 184 -0.42 8.01 -10.74
C ASP A 184 0.38 9.16 -10.09
N LEU A 185 -0.32 10.22 -9.64
CA LEU A 185 0.28 11.37 -8.96
C LEU A 185 0.38 11.15 -7.45
N GLY A 186 -0.68 10.61 -6.84
CA GLY A 186 -0.83 10.33 -5.43
C GLY A 186 -2.15 9.63 -5.17
N GLN A 187 -2.46 9.39 -3.91
CA GLN A 187 -3.66 8.63 -3.53
C GLN A 187 -4.37 9.19 -2.28
N THR A 188 -3.89 10.32 -1.75
CA THR A 188 -4.47 11.01 -0.59
C THR A 188 -4.83 12.45 -0.95
N VAL A 189 -5.99 12.89 -0.50
CA VAL A 189 -6.42 14.28 -0.56
C VAL A 189 -6.91 14.74 0.81
N VAL A 190 -6.80 16.05 1.06
CA VAL A 190 -7.33 16.67 2.27
C VAL A 190 -8.41 17.67 1.89
N ILE A 191 -9.58 17.50 2.48
CA ILE A 191 -10.79 18.24 2.17
C ILE A 191 -11.20 19.09 3.37
N ARG A 192 -11.80 20.24 3.10
CA ARG A 192 -12.48 21.06 4.08
C ARG A 192 -13.66 21.78 3.43
N ASP A 193 -14.85 21.61 4.00
CA ASP A 193 -16.07 22.29 3.58
C ASP A 193 -16.29 22.20 2.05
N SER A 194 -16.21 20.99 1.51
CA SER A 194 -16.31 20.66 0.08
C SER A 194 -15.26 21.33 -0.83
N ALA A 195 -14.12 21.72 -0.26
CA ALA A 195 -12.97 22.23 -1.00
C ALA A 195 -11.75 21.36 -0.82
N CYS A 196 -11.06 21.03 -1.91
CA CYS A 196 -9.79 20.31 -1.85
C CYS A 196 -8.67 21.26 -1.43
N VAL A 197 -8.13 21.06 -0.21
CA VAL A 197 -7.07 21.91 0.37
C VAL A 197 -5.68 21.45 -0.07
N ALA A 198 -5.48 20.14 -0.15
CA ALA A 198 -4.20 19.56 -0.55
C ALA A 198 -4.38 18.21 -1.23
N VAL A 199 -3.45 17.92 -2.14
CA VAL A 199 -3.34 16.66 -2.89
C VAL A 199 -1.96 16.11 -2.66
N GLU A 200 -1.87 14.81 -2.33
CA GLU A 200 -0.61 14.09 -2.21
C GLU A 200 0.08 13.95 -3.56
N ALA A 201 1.39 14.15 -3.57
CA ALA A 201 2.27 13.78 -4.67
C ALA A 201 3.47 12.98 -4.11
N MET A 202 4.70 13.41 -4.37
CA MET A 202 5.91 12.68 -3.93
C MET A 202 6.24 12.88 -2.44
N GLU A 203 5.62 13.85 -1.76
CA GLU A 203 5.86 14.14 -0.34
C GLU A 203 5.31 13.08 0.61
N GLY A 204 4.25 12.37 0.19
CA GLY A 204 3.57 11.35 1.00
C GLY A 204 2.47 11.91 1.90
N THR A 205 1.66 10.99 2.47
CA THR A 205 0.42 11.31 3.20
C THR A 205 0.63 12.26 4.38
N ASP A 206 1.62 12.00 5.23
CA ASP A 206 1.84 12.77 6.46
C ASP A 206 2.16 14.25 6.15
N GLU A 207 3.09 14.49 5.24
CA GLU A 207 3.47 15.85 4.80
C GLU A 207 2.32 16.57 4.09
N THR A 208 1.50 15.85 3.33
CA THR A 208 0.31 16.39 2.69
C THR A 208 -0.70 16.90 3.72
N ILE A 209 -0.93 16.13 4.80
CA ILE A 209 -1.81 16.54 5.91
C ILE A 209 -1.26 17.77 6.61
N GLU A 210 0.04 17.82 6.92
CA GLU A 210 0.68 18.98 7.55
C GLU A 210 0.61 20.23 6.66
N ARG A 211 0.81 20.06 5.36
CA ARG A 211 0.67 21.16 4.39
C ARG A 211 -0.76 21.67 4.33
N ALA A 212 -1.74 20.78 4.32
CA ALA A 212 -3.16 21.15 4.35
C ALA A 212 -3.51 21.96 5.61
N ALA A 213 -3.04 21.54 6.78
CA ALA A 213 -3.27 22.24 8.04
C ALA A 213 -2.70 23.67 8.02
N ARG A 214 -1.51 23.87 7.45
CA ARG A 214 -0.92 25.21 7.26
C ARG A 214 -1.74 26.10 6.32
N ILE A 215 -2.26 25.52 5.23
CA ILE A 215 -3.07 26.26 4.24
C ILE A 215 -4.44 26.62 4.82
N ALA A 216 -5.07 25.67 5.52
CA ALA A 216 -6.39 25.86 6.10
C ALA A 216 -6.42 26.84 7.29
N ALA A 217 -5.28 27.13 7.91
CA ALA A 217 -5.14 28.05 9.04
C ALA A 217 -6.14 27.79 10.18
N GLY A 218 -6.39 26.54 10.51
CA GLY A 218 -7.36 26.07 11.50
C GLY A 218 -8.64 25.51 10.89
N GLY A 219 -9.51 25.00 11.76
CA GLY A 219 -10.76 24.30 11.38
C GLY A 219 -10.54 22.81 11.17
N SER A 220 -11.64 22.08 11.05
CA SER A 220 -11.65 20.62 10.93
C SER A 220 -11.36 20.20 9.50
N LEU A 221 -10.41 19.26 9.34
CA LEU A 221 -10.01 18.68 8.06
C LEU A 221 -10.53 17.25 7.93
N VAL A 222 -10.76 16.82 6.70
CA VAL A 222 -11.10 15.45 6.35
C VAL A 222 -10.03 14.91 5.41
N VAL A 223 -9.46 13.74 5.75
CA VAL A 223 -8.49 13.05 4.91
C VAL A 223 -9.19 11.94 4.15
N VAL A 224 -8.90 11.81 2.87
CA VAL A 224 -9.37 10.69 2.06
C VAL A 224 -8.19 10.02 1.38
N LYS A 225 -8.05 8.70 1.60
CA LYS A 225 -7.00 7.87 1.01
C LYS A 225 -7.61 6.71 0.24
N VAL A 226 -7.35 6.66 -1.05
CA VAL A 226 -7.87 5.60 -1.94
C VAL A 226 -6.75 4.70 -2.46
N SER A 227 -7.11 3.56 -3.00
CA SER A 227 -6.19 2.71 -3.76
C SER A 227 -6.09 3.20 -5.19
N LYS A 228 -4.95 3.03 -5.84
CA LYS A 228 -4.80 3.28 -7.27
C LYS A 228 -5.67 2.27 -8.06
N PRO A 229 -6.27 2.65 -9.21
CA PRO A 229 -7.08 1.74 -10.01
C PRO A 229 -6.35 0.47 -10.46
N ARG A 230 -5.04 0.59 -10.69
CA ARG A 230 -4.14 -0.51 -11.08
C ARG A 230 -3.14 -0.84 -9.98
N GLN A 231 -3.56 -0.74 -8.70
CA GLN A 231 -2.73 -1.04 -7.55
C GLN A 231 -2.17 -2.45 -7.63
N ASP A 232 -0.87 -2.59 -7.70
CA ASP A 232 -0.23 -3.91 -7.63
C ASP A 232 0.07 -4.27 -6.17
N MET A 233 -0.84 -5.03 -5.57
CA MET A 233 -0.77 -5.43 -4.17
C MET A 233 0.45 -6.32 -3.84
N ARG A 234 1.22 -6.73 -4.83
CA ARG A 234 2.46 -7.48 -4.61
C ARG A 234 3.58 -6.61 -4.02
N PHE A 235 3.49 -5.25 -4.17
CA PHE A 235 4.54 -4.35 -3.69
C PHE A 235 4.08 -2.92 -3.38
N ASP A 236 2.90 -2.49 -3.87
CA ASP A 236 2.36 -1.15 -3.62
C ASP A 236 1.06 -1.27 -2.81
N VAL A 237 1.18 -1.35 -1.50
CA VAL A 237 0.05 -1.50 -0.58
C VAL A 237 -0.15 -0.20 0.18
N PRO A 238 -1.33 0.45 0.08
CA PRO A 238 -1.66 1.60 0.91
C PRO A 238 -1.65 1.24 2.39
N VAL A 239 -1.02 2.08 3.21
CA VAL A 239 -0.91 1.85 4.65
C VAL A 239 -1.38 3.08 5.42
N VAL A 240 -2.08 2.84 6.53
CA VAL A 240 -2.33 3.81 7.60
C VAL A 240 -1.77 3.23 8.90
N GLY A 241 -0.91 3.98 9.58
CA GLY A 241 -0.30 3.59 10.82
C GLY A 241 -0.54 4.60 11.94
N LEU A 242 -0.07 4.27 13.15
CA LEU A 242 -0.21 5.12 14.33
C LEU A 242 0.35 6.53 14.09
N LYS A 243 1.52 6.63 13.44
CA LYS A 243 2.14 7.92 13.10
C LYS A 243 1.19 8.83 12.28
N THR A 244 0.48 8.26 11.30
CA THR A 244 -0.48 9.04 10.50
C THR A 244 -1.64 9.53 11.36
N VAL A 245 -2.13 8.74 12.33
CA VAL A 245 -3.16 9.19 13.29
C VAL A 245 -2.65 10.33 14.16
N GLU A 246 -1.41 10.24 14.65
CA GLU A 246 -0.77 11.32 15.42
C GLU A 246 -0.64 12.62 14.59
N VAL A 247 -0.29 12.50 13.30
CA VAL A 247 -0.27 13.65 12.37
C VAL A 247 -1.66 14.22 12.19
N MET A 248 -2.67 13.38 11.95
CA MET A 248 -4.06 13.80 11.83
C MET A 248 -4.53 14.55 13.08
N GLN A 249 -4.24 14.02 14.29
CA GLN A 249 -4.62 14.65 15.54
C GLN A 249 -4.04 16.07 15.69
N ARG A 250 -2.72 16.22 15.53
CA ARG A 250 -2.08 17.55 15.69
C ARG A 250 -2.42 18.54 14.56
N CYS A 251 -2.91 18.04 13.43
CA CYS A 251 -3.34 18.86 12.29
C CYS A 251 -4.84 19.18 12.28
N GLY A 252 -5.60 18.78 13.30
CA GLY A 252 -7.02 19.07 13.39
C GLY A 252 -7.90 18.29 12.40
N VAL A 253 -7.43 17.10 11.98
CA VAL A 253 -8.25 16.19 11.16
C VAL A 253 -9.30 15.54 12.04
N SER A 254 -10.56 15.56 11.58
CA SER A 254 -11.69 14.98 12.31
C SER A 254 -12.20 13.67 11.70
N ALA A 255 -11.92 13.41 10.41
CA ALA A 255 -12.31 12.15 9.79
C ALA A 255 -11.30 11.66 8.75
N LEU A 256 -11.24 10.33 8.59
CA LEU A 256 -10.51 9.62 7.55
C LEU A 256 -11.45 8.68 6.79
N GLY A 257 -11.58 8.89 5.49
CA GLY A 257 -12.18 7.93 4.56
C GLY A 257 -11.12 7.13 3.83
N MET A 258 -11.26 5.79 3.73
CA MET A 258 -10.32 4.95 3.00
C MET A 258 -11.01 3.81 2.25
N ASP A 259 -10.31 3.19 1.29
CA ASP A 259 -10.81 2.00 0.61
C ASP A 259 -10.65 0.75 1.49
N ALA A 260 -11.75 0.03 1.69
CA ALA A 260 -11.78 -1.29 2.31
C ALA A 260 -11.15 -2.35 1.41
N GLY A 261 -10.66 -3.44 2.00
CA GLY A 261 -10.10 -4.57 1.27
C GLY A 261 -8.73 -4.31 0.61
N ARG A 262 -8.19 -3.08 0.69
CA ARG A 262 -6.93 -2.71 0.05
C ARG A 262 -5.97 -1.89 0.90
N THR A 263 -6.45 -1.23 1.95
CA THR A 263 -5.61 -0.42 2.84
C THR A 263 -5.26 -1.21 4.09
N LEU A 264 -3.98 -1.35 4.42
CA LEU A 264 -3.52 -1.96 5.66
C LEU A 264 -3.58 -0.96 6.81
N LEU A 265 -4.12 -1.39 7.95
CA LEU A 265 -3.99 -0.68 9.23
C LEU A 265 -2.88 -1.33 10.05
N PHE A 266 -1.69 -0.71 10.08
CA PHE A 266 -0.59 -1.20 10.91
C PHE A 266 -0.90 -1.01 12.38
N ASP A 267 -0.86 -2.11 13.15
CA ASP A 267 -1.30 -2.15 14.55
C ASP A 267 -2.74 -1.65 14.72
N ARG A 268 -3.65 -2.30 13.98
CA ARG A 268 -5.06 -1.90 13.84
C ARG A 268 -5.71 -1.51 15.16
N ALA A 269 -5.47 -2.27 16.23
CA ALA A 269 -6.09 -2.00 17.53
C ALA A 269 -5.64 -0.64 18.07
N ARG A 270 -4.34 -0.35 18.05
CA ARG A 270 -3.76 0.92 18.52
C ARG A 270 -4.13 2.10 17.62
N VAL A 271 -4.21 1.88 16.30
CA VAL A 271 -4.66 2.91 15.34
C VAL A 271 -6.09 3.33 15.67
N ILE A 272 -7.00 2.37 15.90
CA ILE A 272 -8.40 2.65 16.23
C ILE A 272 -8.49 3.32 17.61
N GLU A 273 -7.77 2.81 18.62
CA GLU A 273 -7.74 3.40 19.95
C GLU A 273 -7.25 4.85 19.94
N ALA A 274 -6.17 5.14 19.22
CA ALA A 274 -5.64 6.49 19.07
C ALA A 274 -6.61 7.42 18.34
N ALA A 275 -7.27 6.94 17.30
CA ALA A 275 -8.28 7.70 16.56
C ALA A 275 -9.49 8.02 17.45
N ASP A 276 -9.98 7.03 18.21
CA ASP A 276 -11.05 7.22 19.18
C ASP A 276 -10.69 8.25 20.26
N ALA A 277 -9.48 8.16 20.82
CA ALA A 277 -8.96 9.11 21.82
C ALA A 277 -8.85 10.53 21.26
N ALA A 278 -8.52 10.67 19.99
CA ALA A 278 -8.41 11.95 19.30
C ALA A 278 -9.76 12.45 18.75
N GLY A 279 -10.85 11.69 18.87
CA GLY A 279 -12.16 12.03 18.31
C GLY A 279 -12.21 11.96 16.79
N ILE A 280 -11.28 11.24 16.14
CA ILE A 280 -11.21 11.07 14.69
C ILE A 280 -12.10 9.89 14.27
N ALA A 281 -13.04 10.13 13.36
CA ALA A 281 -13.81 9.06 12.74
C ALA A 281 -13.00 8.40 11.62
N ILE A 282 -13.00 7.07 11.56
CA ILE A 282 -12.41 6.32 10.46
C ILE A 282 -13.47 5.43 9.83
N GLU A 283 -13.67 5.59 8.53
CA GLU A 283 -14.61 4.78 7.76
C GLU A 283 -13.94 4.18 6.52
N ALA A 284 -14.14 2.87 6.34
CA ALA A 284 -13.67 2.14 5.17
C ALA A 284 -14.84 1.92 4.21
N PHE A 285 -14.63 2.25 2.94
CA PHE A 285 -15.66 2.17 1.90
C PHE A 285 -15.38 1.01 0.95
N PRO A 286 -16.43 0.34 0.45
CA PRO A 286 -16.24 -0.65 -0.59
C PRO A 286 -15.58 -0.02 -1.81
N LEU A 287 -14.77 -0.82 -2.51
CA LEU A 287 -14.26 -0.45 -3.82
C LEU A 287 -15.47 -0.34 -4.75
N ASP A 288 -15.77 0.86 -5.22
CA ASP A 288 -16.81 0.99 -6.24
C ASP A 288 -16.35 0.23 -7.48
N ALA A 289 -17.23 -0.55 -8.06
CA ALA A 289 -17.00 -1.07 -9.40
C ALA A 289 -16.62 0.12 -10.29
N ILE A 290 -15.52 0.01 -11.02
CA ILE A 290 -14.98 1.09 -11.87
C ILE A 290 -16.02 1.42 -12.94
N GLY A 291 -17.02 2.22 -12.58
CA GLY A 291 -17.83 2.96 -13.52
C GLY A 291 -17.00 4.14 -13.98
N VAL A 292 -16.44 4.04 -15.18
CA VAL A 292 -16.03 5.22 -15.93
C VAL A 292 -17.33 6.01 -16.13
N ALA A 293 -17.57 7.01 -15.28
CA ALA A 293 -18.63 7.95 -15.54
C ALA A 293 -18.25 8.67 -16.84
N GLU A 294 -18.91 8.31 -17.94
CA GLU A 294 -18.88 9.11 -19.15
C GLU A 294 -19.29 10.52 -18.79
N ARG A 295 -18.38 11.46 -18.99
CA ARG A 295 -18.73 12.88 -18.85
C ARG A 295 -19.92 13.14 -19.74
N PRO A 296 -21.03 13.72 -19.23
CA PRO A 296 -22.08 14.19 -20.11
C PRO A 296 -21.43 15.22 -21.06
N ALA A 297 -21.58 14.98 -22.35
CA ALA A 297 -21.11 15.87 -23.39
C ALA A 297 -21.68 17.28 -23.10
N THR A 298 -20.81 18.24 -22.86
CA THR A 298 -21.18 19.65 -22.78
C THR A 298 -21.78 20.03 -24.12
N GLN A 299 -23.11 20.12 -24.18
CA GLN A 299 -23.80 20.72 -25.32
C GLN A 299 -23.37 22.17 -25.40
N GLY A 300 -22.49 22.48 -26.33
CA GLY A 300 -22.18 23.83 -26.73
C GLY A 300 -23.46 24.50 -27.26
N LYS A 301 -23.95 25.49 -26.54
CA LYS A 301 -24.89 26.47 -27.10
C LYS A 301 -24.06 27.53 -27.79
N HIS A 302 -24.20 27.59 -29.11
CA HIS A 302 -23.85 28.74 -29.95
C HIS A 302 -24.75 29.93 -29.64
#